data_58832b0526e876b5bf84b253fc802cec
#
_entry.id   58832b0526e876b5bf84b253fc802cec
#
_cell.length_a   1.000
_cell.length_b   1.000
_cell.length_c   1.000
_cell.angle_alpha   90.00
_cell.angle_beta   90.00
_cell.angle_gamma   90.00
#
_symmetry.space_group_name_H-M   'P 1'
#
loop_
_entity.id
_entity.type
_entity.pdbx_description
1 polymer ?
#
loop_
_entity_poly.entity_id
_entity_poly.type
_entity_poly.pdbx_seq_one_letter_code
_entity_poly.pdbx_strand_id
1 'polypeptide(L)'
;MPHIAVLGAGITGVTTAYALHKRGFDVTVFDRQRYAAMETSFANGGQLSASNAEVWNQWSTVIKGIRWMLQKDAPLSVNPRPGWHKISWMAAFLANIPRYRANTIETARLAVTARAGLTEMADRSGVDFDFTPAGILHFYKSQKDFDHARRVTGLLAHGGLARQELTPDEVLAKEPNLRGDILGGFWTESDSTGDIHKFAVGLADWLRGQGVQFQMGHAVEDVCADADCVTLRGKEEQRFDGIVVCAGVASRSFAKMLGDRVNIYPVKGYSITVNLDGAASQAAAPSVSLLDDKAKIVTSRLGKDRFRIAGTAEFNGENRDIRADRVQPLVKWCETHFPEVSTENVVPWAGLRPMMPNMMPRVGAGRQPRVFYNTGHGHLGWTLSAATADIVAQVVAGKMRPNFTPSKSQTALKTAP
;
A
#
# COMPACT_ATOMS: atom_id res chain seq x y z
N MET A 1 -25.94 -11.09 -15.36
CA MET A 1 -25.53 -10.52 -14.05
C MET A 1 -25.06 -9.10 -14.30
N PRO A 2 -25.06 -8.16 -13.32
CA PRO A 2 -24.52 -6.85 -13.58
C PRO A 2 -23.03 -6.94 -13.91
N HIS A 3 -22.60 -6.22 -14.95
CA HIS A 3 -21.23 -6.20 -15.45
C HIS A 3 -20.51 -4.95 -14.94
N ILE A 4 -19.44 -5.16 -14.18
CA ILE A 4 -18.70 -4.10 -13.50
C ILE A 4 -17.32 -3.92 -14.12
N ALA A 5 -17.00 -2.69 -14.50
CA ALA A 5 -15.65 -2.31 -14.90
C ALA A 5 -14.79 -1.99 -13.66
N VAL A 6 -13.55 -2.45 -13.63
CA VAL A 6 -12.54 -2.09 -12.63
C VAL A 6 -11.39 -1.37 -13.34
N LEU A 7 -11.13 -0.10 -12.99
CA LEU A 7 -10.01 0.66 -13.55
C LEU A 7 -8.75 0.52 -12.73
N GLY A 8 -7.73 -0.11 -13.30
CA GLY A 8 -6.44 -0.40 -12.70
C GLY A 8 -6.29 -1.86 -12.27
N ALA A 9 -5.21 -2.50 -12.71
CA ALA A 9 -4.82 -3.86 -12.36
C ALA A 9 -3.65 -3.92 -11.35
N GLY A 10 -3.52 -2.91 -10.50
CA GLY A 10 -2.69 -2.98 -9.31
C GLY A 10 -3.34 -3.85 -8.23
N ILE A 11 -2.68 -4.02 -7.08
CA ILE A 11 -3.18 -4.86 -5.98
C ILE A 11 -4.63 -4.53 -5.59
N THR A 12 -4.98 -3.25 -5.50
CA THR A 12 -6.35 -2.83 -5.14
C THR A 12 -7.38 -3.19 -6.19
N GLY A 13 -7.01 -3.13 -7.48
CA GLY A 13 -7.92 -3.51 -8.56
C GLY A 13 -8.12 -5.00 -8.65
N VAL A 14 -7.04 -5.78 -8.55
CA VAL A 14 -7.10 -7.26 -8.63
C VAL A 14 -7.90 -7.83 -7.44
N THR A 15 -7.65 -7.34 -6.21
CA THR A 15 -8.43 -7.77 -5.03
C THR A 15 -9.89 -7.31 -5.09
N THR A 16 -10.16 -6.15 -5.70
CA THR A 16 -11.55 -5.68 -5.95
C THR A 16 -12.25 -6.58 -6.95
N ALA A 17 -11.57 -6.96 -8.05
CA ALA A 17 -12.11 -7.89 -9.03
C ALA A 17 -12.44 -9.26 -8.40
N TYR A 18 -11.54 -9.77 -7.53
CA TYR A 18 -11.79 -10.97 -6.75
C TYR A 18 -13.05 -10.84 -5.89
N ALA A 19 -13.18 -9.75 -5.12
CA ALA A 19 -14.29 -9.54 -4.20
C ALA A 19 -15.65 -9.38 -4.93
N LEU A 20 -15.65 -8.77 -6.11
CA LEU A 20 -16.83 -8.64 -6.99
C LEU A 20 -17.19 -10.00 -7.61
N HIS A 21 -16.22 -10.69 -8.20
CA HIS A 21 -16.41 -12.02 -8.78
C HIS A 21 -16.96 -13.02 -7.76
N LYS A 22 -16.39 -13.05 -6.54
CA LYS A 22 -16.87 -13.87 -5.41
C LYS A 22 -18.35 -13.61 -5.07
N ARG A 23 -18.84 -12.38 -5.36
CA ARG A 23 -20.26 -12.00 -5.19
C ARG A 23 -21.11 -12.22 -6.43
N GLY A 24 -20.56 -12.87 -7.46
CA GLY A 24 -21.26 -13.22 -8.69
C GLY A 24 -21.56 -12.03 -9.61
N PHE A 25 -20.65 -11.05 -9.67
CA PHE A 25 -20.65 -10.03 -10.72
C PHE A 25 -19.82 -10.49 -11.90
N ASP A 26 -20.22 -10.10 -13.11
CA ASP A 26 -19.35 -10.13 -14.26
C ASP A 26 -18.36 -8.98 -14.16
N VAL A 27 -17.06 -9.25 -14.36
CA VAL A 27 -16.02 -8.24 -14.11
C VAL A 27 -15.08 -8.14 -15.30
N THR A 28 -14.81 -6.89 -15.72
CA THR A 28 -13.73 -6.58 -16.66
C THR A 28 -12.78 -5.58 -16.02
N VAL A 29 -11.50 -5.94 -15.94
CA VAL A 29 -10.42 -5.09 -15.41
C VAL A 29 -9.68 -4.43 -16.58
N PHE A 30 -9.49 -3.12 -16.51
CA PHE A 30 -8.75 -2.32 -17.49
C PHE A 30 -7.45 -1.80 -16.90
N ASP A 31 -6.35 -1.95 -17.64
CA ASP A 31 -5.10 -1.27 -17.31
C ASP A 31 -4.34 -0.88 -18.58
N ARG A 32 -3.70 0.30 -18.53
CA ARG A 32 -2.85 0.79 -19.63
C ARG A 32 -1.55 -0.01 -19.78
N GLN A 33 -1.14 -0.72 -18.74
CA GLN A 33 0.07 -1.54 -18.72
C GLN A 33 -0.15 -2.90 -19.37
N ARG A 34 0.93 -3.55 -19.80
CA ARG A 34 0.92 -4.84 -20.53
C ARG A 34 0.40 -6.00 -19.69
N TYR A 35 0.59 -5.96 -18.37
CA TYR A 35 0.16 -6.97 -17.42
C TYR A 35 -0.11 -6.34 -16.05
N ALA A 36 -0.67 -7.09 -15.12
CA ALA A 36 -1.05 -6.60 -13.81
C ALA A 36 0.18 -6.21 -12.95
N ALA A 37 -0.02 -5.29 -12.01
CA ALA A 37 0.97 -4.90 -11.00
C ALA A 37 2.26 -4.21 -11.52
N MET A 38 2.25 -3.59 -12.70
CA MET A 38 3.42 -2.90 -13.26
C MET A 38 3.69 -1.51 -12.68
N GLU A 39 2.81 -0.97 -11.84
CA GLU A 39 2.98 0.35 -11.22
C GLU A 39 3.42 0.20 -9.75
N THR A 40 2.76 0.87 -8.80
CA THR A 40 3.12 0.87 -7.37
C THR A 40 3.17 -0.54 -6.73
N SER A 41 2.51 -1.51 -7.33
CA SER A 41 2.51 -2.92 -6.90
C SER A 41 3.67 -3.75 -7.48
N PHE A 42 4.64 -3.14 -8.19
CA PHE A 42 5.74 -3.87 -8.82
C PHE A 42 6.85 -4.23 -7.82
N ALA A 43 7.38 -3.24 -7.09
CA ALA A 43 8.53 -3.44 -6.20
C ALA A 43 8.42 -2.58 -4.92
N ASN A 44 7.30 -2.69 -4.22
CA ASN A 44 7.11 -2.04 -2.93
C ASN A 44 7.91 -2.73 -1.81
N GLY A 45 7.69 -2.31 -0.56
CA GLY A 45 8.42 -2.83 0.60
C GLY A 45 8.15 -4.29 0.96
N GLY A 46 7.22 -4.99 0.32
CA GLY A 46 6.95 -6.42 0.54
C GLY A 46 6.31 -6.78 1.89
N GLN A 47 5.90 -5.80 2.70
CA GLN A 47 5.33 -6.02 4.02
C GLN A 47 3.80 -6.05 4.02
N LEU A 48 3.22 -7.01 4.72
CA LEU A 48 1.84 -7.05 5.18
C LEU A 48 1.84 -6.62 6.65
N SER A 49 1.90 -5.30 6.86
CA SER A 49 2.28 -4.70 8.13
C SER A 49 1.14 -3.87 8.72
N ALA A 50 0.35 -4.47 9.61
CA ALA A 50 -0.59 -3.74 10.43
C ALA A 50 0.13 -2.88 11.49
N SER A 51 1.36 -3.24 11.86
CA SER A 51 2.21 -2.46 12.76
C SER A 51 2.64 -1.11 12.19
N ASN A 52 2.60 -0.95 10.85
CA ASN A 52 2.90 0.32 10.17
C ASN A 52 1.65 1.17 9.87
N ALA A 53 0.55 0.94 10.60
CA ALA A 53 -0.74 1.60 10.38
C ALA A 53 -0.82 3.04 10.94
N GLU A 54 0.22 3.54 11.60
CA GLU A 54 0.26 4.91 12.07
C GLU A 54 0.13 5.90 10.90
N VAL A 55 -0.86 6.79 10.95
CA VAL A 55 -0.99 7.86 9.96
C VAL A 55 -0.02 9.00 10.26
N TRP A 56 0.38 9.74 9.23
CA TRP A 56 1.44 10.75 9.37
C TRP A 56 0.94 12.16 9.74
N ASN A 57 -0.37 12.33 9.94
CA ASN A 57 -1.00 13.62 10.27
C ASN A 57 -0.67 14.08 11.69
N GLN A 58 0.58 14.49 11.94
CA GLN A 58 1.07 14.97 13.22
C GLN A 58 1.97 16.20 13.06
N TRP A 59 1.95 17.11 14.03
CA TRP A 59 2.87 18.24 14.06
C TRP A 59 4.34 17.83 14.09
N SER A 60 4.66 16.74 14.79
CA SER A 60 6.01 16.18 14.81
C SER A 60 6.51 15.78 13.41
N THR A 61 5.63 15.21 12.58
CA THR A 61 5.94 14.86 11.18
C THR A 61 6.16 16.11 10.33
N VAL A 62 5.35 17.15 10.51
CA VAL A 62 5.50 18.43 9.81
C VAL A 62 6.85 19.08 10.14
N ILE A 63 7.18 19.17 11.43
CA ILE A 63 8.45 19.76 11.88
C ILE A 63 9.65 18.94 11.40
N LYS A 64 9.59 17.61 11.51
CA LYS A 64 10.62 16.71 10.94
C LYS A 64 10.75 16.95 9.42
N GLY A 65 9.63 17.05 8.70
CA GLY A 65 9.60 17.29 7.25
C GLY A 65 10.30 18.59 6.85
N ILE A 66 10.04 19.68 7.55
CA ILE A 66 10.71 20.98 7.31
C ILE A 66 12.23 20.86 7.52
N ARG A 67 12.67 20.19 8.60
CA ARG A 67 14.10 19.97 8.86
C ARG A 67 14.76 19.13 7.75
N TRP A 68 14.08 18.08 7.29
CA TRP A 68 14.57 17.21 6.24
C TRP A 68 14.71 17.90 4.88
N MET A 69 13.88 18.91 4.58
CA MET A 69 14.06 19.70 3.34
C MET A 69 15.40 20.42 3.26
N LEU A 70 16.06 20.65 4.40
CA LEU A 70 17.37 21.29 4.48
C LEU A 70 18.56 20.29 4.44
N GLN A 71 18.30 18.99 4.35
CA GLN A 71 19.31 17.93 4.38
C GLN A 71 19.31 17.13 3.07
N LYS A 72 20.49 16.92 2.46
CA LYS A 72 20.61 16.22 1.17
C LYS A 72 20.15 14.75 1.22
N ASP A 73 20.51 14.03 2.28
CA ASP A 73 20.27 12.57 2.42
C ASP A 73 19.03 12.24 3.28
N ALA A 74 18.14 13.21 3.45
CA ALA A 74 16.97 13.02 4.29
C ALA A 74 15.95 12.04 3.68
N PRO A 75 15.19 11.32 4.54
CA PRO A 75 14.13 10.42 4.08
C PRO A 75 13.03 11.12 3.26
N LEU A 76 12.87 12.44 3.42
CA LEU A 76 11.87 13.24 2.71
C LEU A 76 12.55 14.28 1.81
N SER A 77 12.08 14.38 0.56
CA SER A 77 12.43 15.45 -0.38
C SER A 77 11.16 16.10 -0.93
N VAL A 78 11.18 17.42 -1.06
CA VAL A 78 10.05 18.19 -1.60
C VAL A 78 10.58 19.10 -2.72
N ASN A 79 10.06 18.92 -3.93
CA ASN A 79 10.35 19.84 -5.03
C ASN A 79 9.85 21.25 -4.66
N PRO A 80 10.70 22.29 -4.64
CA PRO A 80 10.32 23.63 -4.22
C PRO A 80 9.35 24.33 -5.18
N ARG A 81 9.26 23.89 -6.44
CA ARG A 81 8.37 24.51 -7.42
C ARG A 81 6.93 24.52 -6.89
N PRO A 82 6.27 25.69 -6.84
CA PRO A 82 4.89 25.75 -6.37
C PRO A 82 3.96 25.02 -7.36
N GLY A 83 2.90 24.41 -6.82
CA GLY A 83 1.87 23.77 -7.61
C GLY A 83 0.57 23.75 -6.78
N TRP A 84 -0.52 24.22 -7.37
CA TRP A 84 -1.81 24.32 -6.67
C TRP A 84 -2.23 22.99 -6.04
N HIS A 85 -2.06 21.89 -6.76
CA HIS A 85 -2.39 20.56 -6.25
C HIS A 85 -1.57 20.20 -5.00
N LYS A 86 -0.25 20.45 -5.02
CA LYS A 86 0.62 20.19 -3.87
C LYS A 86 0.24 21.05 -2.67
N ILE A 87 0.00 22.35 -2.88
CA ILE A 87 -0.39 23.28 -1.81
C ILE A 87 -1.74 22.88 -1.21
N SER A 88 -2.75 22.60 -2.04
CA SER A 88 -4.08 22.20 -1.58
C SER A 88 -4.06 20.85 -0.84
N TRP A 89 -3.19 19.91 -1.27
CA TRP A 89 -3.00 18.64 -0.58
C TRP A 89 -2.33 18.85 0.79
N MET A 90 -1.27 19.66 0.84
CA MET A 90 -0.58 19.96 2.10
C MET A 90 -1.51 20.68 3.10
N ALA A 91 -2.30 21.65 2.65
CA ALA A 91 -3.30 22.31 3.49
C ALA A 91 -4.33 21.31 4.03
N ALA A 92 -4.85 20.42 3.19
CA ALA A 92 -5.76 19.36 3.61
C ALA A 92 -5.09 18.35 4.55
N PHE A 93 -3.80 18.04 4.36
CA PHE A 93 -3.03 17.20 5.29
C PHE A 93 -2.95 17.82 6.69
N LEU A 94 -2.65 19.11 6.77
CA LEU A 94 -2.60 19.84 8.05
C LEU A 94 -3.98 19.88 8.73
N ALA A 95 -5.05 20.12 7.96
CA ALA A 95 -6.42 20.11 8.46
C ALA A 95 -6.87 18.76 9.05
N ASN A 96 -6.19 17.67 8.71
CA ASN A 96 -6.47 16.33 9.24
C ASN A 96 -5.65 15.95 10.49
N ILE A 97 -4.76 16.82 11.00
CA ILE A 97 -3.98 16.56 12.22
C ILE A 97 -4.89 16.22 13.43
N PRO A 98 -6.03 16.89 13.67
CA PRO A 98 -6.92 16.52 14.79
C PRO A 98 -7.48 15.09 14.69
N ARG A 99 -7.52 14.49 13.50
CA ARG A 99 -8.03 13.13 13.27
C ARG A 99 -6.96 12.04 13.42
N TYR A 100 -5.72 12.40 13.75
CA TYR A 100 -4.59 11.47 13.85
C TYR A 100 -4.91 10.18 14.61
N ARG A 101 -5.42 10.30 15.85
CA ARG A 101 -5.73 9.14 16.70
C ARG A 101 -6.80 8.25 16.10
N ALA A 102 -7.92 8.84 15.66
CA ALA A 102 -9.03 8.10 15.07
C ALA A 102 -8.60 7.38 13.78
N ASN A 103 -7.89 8.09 12.90
CA ASN A 103 -7.42 7.52 11.63
C ASN A 103 -6.38 6.41 11.85
N THR A 104 -5.46 6.55 12.84
CA THR A 104 -4.50 5.48 13.17
C THR A 104 -5.21 4.21 13.68
N ILE A 105 -6.16 4.35 14.59
CA ILE A 105 -6.93 3.22 15.12
C ILE A 105 -7.71 2.53 14.00
N GLU A 106 -8.37 3.32 13.15
CA GLU A 106 -9.17 2.77 12.04
C GLU A 106 -8.30 2.09 10.98
N THR A 107 -7.14 2.66 10.66
CA THR A 107 -6.17 2.03 9.74
C THR A 107 -5.68 0.70 10.30
N ALA A 108 -5.37 0.63 11.61
CA ALA A 108 -4.98 -0.61 12.27
C ALA A 108 -6.09 -1.66 12.21
N ARG A 109 -7.35 -1.26 12.48
CA ARG A 109 -8.52 -2.15 12.40
C ARG A 109 -8.71 -2.71 10.99
N LEU A 110 -8.64 -1.86 9.96
CA LEU A 110 -8.71 -2.30 8.56
C LEU A 110 -7.58 -3.27 8.21
N ALA A 111 -6.35 -3.00 8.67
CA ALA A 111 -5.19 -3.84 8.42
C ALA A 111 -5.33 -5.23 9.07
N VAL A 112 -5.79 -5.28 10.33
CA VAL A 112 -6.06 -6.54 11.03
C VAL A 112 -7.18 -7.33 10.34
N THR A 113 -8.28 -6.63 9.94
CA THR A 113 -9.41 -7.26 9.23
C THR A 113 -8.98 -7.81 7.86
N ALA A 114 -8.07 -7.14 7.17
CA ALA A 114 -7.62 -7.54 5.83
C ALA A 114 -6.88 -8.88 5.79
N ARG A 115 -6.26 -9.31 6.91
CA ARG A 115 -5.45 -10.53 6.97
C ARG A 115 -6.22 -11.77 6.53
N ALA A 116 -7.40 -12.00 7.11
CA ALA A 116 -8.22 -13.16 6.78
C ALA A 116 -8.60 -13.21 5.29
N GLY A 117 -8.93 -12.04 4.70
CA GLY A 117 -9.26 -11.95 3.29
C GLY A 117 -8.05 -12.20 2.37
N LEU A 118 -6.85 -11.72 2.76
CA LEU A 118 -5.61 -12.00 2.01
C LEU A 118 -5.25 -13.49 2.07
N THR A 119 -5.36 -14.11 3.24
CA THR A 119 -5.16 -15.56 3.39
C THR A 119 -6.15 -16.34 2.53
N GLU A 120 -7.44 -16.00 2.57
CA GLU A 120 -8.45 -16.64 1.72
C GLU A 120 -8.11 -16.53 0.21
N MET A 121 -7.68 -15.34 -0.23
CA MET A 121 -7.28 -15.12 -1.64
C MET A 121 -6.08 -16.00 -2.02
N ALA A 122 -5.07 -16.08 -1.14
CA ALA A 122 -3.88 -16.90 -1.35
C ALA A 122 -4.23 -18.40 -1.41
N ASP A 123 -4.98 -18.89 -0.44
CA ASP A 123 -5.37 -20.31 -0.34
C ASP A 123 -6.21 -20.75 -1.55
N ARG A 124 -7.18 -19.92 -1.95
CA ARG A 124 -8.07 -20.25 -3.08
C ARG A 124 -7.38 -20.18 -4.43
N SER A 125 -6.45 -19.26 -4.59
CA SER A 125 -5.72 -19.10 -5.85
C SER A 125 -4.51 -20.03 -5.97
N GLY A 126 -3.98 -20.52 -4.85
CA GLY A 126 -2.76 -21.32 -4.80
C GLY A 126 -1.51 -20.56 -5.26
N VAL A 127 -1.53 -19.23 -5.25
CA VAL A 127 -0.42 -18.39 -5.72
C VAL A 127 0.76 -18.47 -4.77
N ASP A 128 1.92 -18.85 -5.29
CA ASP A 128 3.20 -18.70 -4.59
C ASP A 128 3.72 -17.27 -4.75
N PHE A 129 3.89 -16.56 -3.63
CA PHE A 129 4.36 -15.18 -3.59
C PHE A 129 5.45 -14.94 -2.54
N ASP A 130 6.27 -15.95 -2.29
CA ASP A 130 7.33 -15.92 -1.27
C ASP A 130 6.80 -15.54 0.13
N PHE A 131 5.62 -16.02 0.48
CA PHE A 131 4.96 -15.66 1.75
C PHE A 131 5.76 -16.17 2.95
N THR A 132 6.04 -15.25 3.88
CA THR A 132 6.79 -15.53 5.10
C THR A 132 6.05 -14.96 6.30
N PRO A 133 5.36 -15.79 7.10
CA PRO A 133 4.67 -15.38 8.32
C PRO A 133 5.64 -15.32 9.52
N ALA A 134 6.75 -14.60 9.35
CA ALA A 134 7.82 -14.54 10.35
C ALA A 134 7.75 -13.30 11.26
N GLY A 135 6.65 -12.55 11.23
CA GLY A 135 6.52 -11.31 11.97
C GLY A 135 7.30 -10.14 11.37
N ILE A 136 7.14 -8.95 11.98
CA ILE A 136 7.90 -7.74 11.61
C ILE A 136 8.47 -7.09 12.87
N LEU A 137 9.75 -6.73 12.82
CA LEU A 137 10.50 -6.08 13.88
C LEU A 137 10.71 -4.60 13.55
N HIS A 138 10.15 -3.71 14.38
CA HIS A 138 10.48 -2.30 14.37
C HIS A 138 11.58 -2.04 15.39
N PHE A 139 12.72 -1.50 14.98
CA PHE A 139 13.81 -1.21 15.89
C PHE A 139 14.11 0.29 15.98
N TYR A 140 14.64 0.71 17.13
CA TYR A 140 14.80 2.12 17.51
C TYR A 140 16.20 2.38 18.04
N LYS A 141 16.71 3.59 17.72
CA LYS A 141 18.08 4.05 18.06
C LYS A 141 18.05 5.26 18.99
N SER A 142 16.88 5.80 19.33
CA SER A 142 16.74 6.94 20.23
C SER A 142 15.58 6.74 21.19
N GLN A 143 15.75 7.19 22.44
CA GLN A 143 14.72 7.12 23.47
C GLN A 143 13.44 7.83 23.04
N LYS A 144 13.57 9.00 22.42
CA LYS A 144 12.44 9.79 21.93
C LYS A 144 11.54 9.03 20.94
N ASP A 145 12.14 8.36 19.95
CA ASP A 145 11.40 7.61 18.94
C ASP A 145 10.84 6.31 19.54
N PHE A 146 11.56 5.69 20.47
CA PHE A 146 11.09 4.52 21.22
C PHE A 146 9.87 4.84 22.10
N ASP A 147 9.90 5.95 22.84
CA ASP A 147 8.75 6.41 23.65
C ASP A 147 7.55 6.80 22.78
N HIS A 148 7.80 7.35 21.59
CA HIS A 148 6.74 7.58 20.60
C HIS A 148 6.12 6.26 20.16
N ALA A 149 6.93 5.28 19.82
CA ALA A 149 6.46 3.95 19.42
C ALA A 149 5.63 3.25 20.50
N ARG A 150 6.00 3.40 21.77
CA ARG A 150 5.23 2.89 22.91
C ARG A 150 3.82 3.51 22.97
N ARG A 151 3.70 4.84 22.75
CA ARG A 151 2.38 5.51 22.66
C ARG A 151 1.57 5.03 21.43
N VAL A 152 2.23 4.87 20.29
CA VAL A 152 1.60 4.35 19.06
C VAL A 152 1.11 2.93 19.26
N THR A 153 1.88 2.08 19.95
CA THR A 153 1.46 0.69 20.27
C THR A 153 0.13 0.68 21.03
N GLY A 154 -0.09 1.62 21.97
CA GLY A 154 -1.39 1.78 22.61
C GLY A 154 -2.54 2.13 21.64
N LEU A 155 -2.27 2.96 20.62
CA LEU A 155 -3.29 3.27 19.59
C LEU A 155 -3.57 2.05 18.70
N LEU A 156 -2.54 1.32 18.30
CA LEU A 156 -2.68 0.12 17.47
C LEU A 156 -3.45 -0.98 18.21
N ALA A 157 -3.27 -1.10 19.53
CA ALA A 157 -4.03 -2.04 20.38
C ALA A 157 -5.54 -1.74 20.35
N HIS A 158 -5.96 -0.47 20.31
CA HIS A 158 -7.37 -0.11 20.12
C HIS A 158 -7.91 -0.52 18.74
N GLY A 159 -7.03 -0.68 17.74
CA GLY A 159 -7.35 -1.25 16.42
C GLY A 159 -7.31 -2.79 16.37
N GLY A 160 -7.04 -3.45 17.50
CA GLY A 160 -6.97 -4.91 17.60
C GLY A 160 -5.58 -5.51 17.31
N LEU A 161 -4.52 -4.71 17.27
CA LEU A 161 -3.15 -5.17 17.00
C LEU A 161 -2.33 -5.30 18.29
N ALA A 162 -1.88 -6.51 18.59
CA ALA A 162 -0.90 -6.76 19.65
C ALA A 162 0.53 -6.55 19.14
N ARG A 163 1.36 -5.85 19.94
CA ARG A 163 2.80 -5.68 19.71
C ARG A 163 3.55 -5.92 21.02
N GLN A 164 4.68 -6.59 20.93
CA GLN A 164 5.56 -6.85 22.07
C GLN A 164 6.70 -5.83 22.06
N GLU A 165 6.94 -5.16 23.20
CA GLU A 165 8.13 -4.36 23.42
C GLU A 165 9.33 -5.29 23.69
N LEU A 166 10.48 -5.01 23.07
CA LEU A 166 11.70 -5.81 23.15
C LEU A 166 12.88 -4.98 23.64
N THR A 167 13.70 -5.60 24.50
CA THR A 167 15.03 -5.12 24.89
C THR A 167 16.00 -5.25 23.70
N PRO A 168 17.21 -4.61 23.77
CA PRO A 168 18.22 -4.77 22.72
C PRO A 168 18.60 -6.23 22.49
N ASP A 169 18.79 -7.02 23.55
CA ASP A 169 19.18 -8.42 23.45
C ASP A 169 18.08 -9.27 22.78
N GLU A 170 16.82 -9.01 23.11
CA GLU A 170 15.67 -9.66 22.45
C GLU A 170 15.54 -9.27 20.97
N VAL A 171 15.86 -8.01 20.60
CA VAL A 171 15.93 -7.58 19.19
C VAL A 171 17.00 -8.38 18.44
N LEU A 172 18.20 -8.52 19.00
CA LEU A 172 19.29 -9.29 18.40
C LEU A 172 19.01 -10.80 18.39
N ALA A 173 18.25 -11.30 19.36
CA ALA A 173 17.78 -12.69 19.34
C ALA A 173 16.78 -12.95 18.19
N LYS A 174 15.95 -11.96 17.83
CA LYS A 174 15.03 -12.03 16.67
C LYS A 174 15.77 -11.88 15.34
N GLU A 175 16.78 -11.00 15.27
CA GLU A 175 17.57 -10.76 14.06
C GLU A 175 19.08 -10.68 14.40
N PRO A 176 19.78 -11.84 14.46
CA PRO A 176 21.18 -11.88 14.87
C PRO A 176 22.16 -11.18 13.91
N ASN A 177 21.74 -11.00 12.65
CA ASN A 177 22.58 -10.35 11.63
C ASN A 177 22.50 -8.82 11.67
N LEU A 178 21.54 -8.24 12.40
CA LEU A 178 21.39 -6.80 12.52
C LEU A 178 22.57 -6.16 13.28
N ARG A 179 23.15 -5.11 12.70
CA ARG A 179 24.29 -4.37 13.29
C ARG A 179 23.88 -2.91 13.58
N GLY A 180 24.59 -2.33 14.55
CA GLY A 180 24.45 -0.92 14.96
C GLY A 180 23.92 -0.76 16.38
N ASP A 181 23.84 0.49 16.83
CA ASP A 181 23.33 0.85 18.16
C ASP A 181 21.82 0.68 18.22
N ILE A 182 21.34 -0.30 18.95
CA ILE A 182 19.92 -0.62 19.11
C ILE A 182 19.54 -0.37 20.56
N LEU A 183 18.55 0.51 20.75
CA LEU A 183 17.98 0.82 22.08
C LEU A 183 16.90 -0.21 22.49
N GLY A 184 16.19 -0.76 21.53
CA GLY A 184 15.11 -1.71 21.72
C GLY A 184 14.22 -1.79 20.49
N GLY A 185 13.13 -2.54 20.57
CA GLY A 185 12.24 -2.78 19.44
C GLY A 185 10.79 -3.03 19.83
N PHE A 186 9.96 -3.15 18.79
CA PHE A 186 8.60 -3.66 18.90
C PHE A 186 8.40 -4.78 17.90
N TRP A 187 8.02 -5.93 18.40
CA TRP A 187 7.73 -7.12 17.61
C TRP A 187 6.24 -7.27 17.34
N THR A 188 5.89 -7.56 16.11
CA THR A 188 4.51 -7.89 15.72
C THR A 188 4.50 -9.26 15.05
N GLU A 189 4.21 -10.28 15.81
CA GLU A 189 4.22 -11.67 15.35
C GLU A 189 3.22 -11.94 14.24
N SER A 190 2.07 -11.28 14.31
CA SER A 190 0.96 -11.46 13.36
C SER A 190 1.12 -10.71 12.02
N ASP A 191 2.19 -9.94 11.85
CA ASP A 191 2.55 -9.35 10.57
C ASP A 191 3.36 -10.36 9.73
N SER A 192 3.43 -10.12 8.43
CA SER A 192 4.07 -11.05 7.49
C SER A 192 4.66 -10.29 6.29
N THR A 193 5.35 -11.02 5.45
CA THR A 193 5.95 -10.50 4.21
C THR A 193 5.65 -11.39 3.02
N GLY A 194 5.86 -10.85 1.83
CA GLY A 194 5.75 -11.57 0.58
C GLY A 194 6.05 -10.67 -0.61
N ASP A 195 6.01 -11.24 -1.80
CA ASP A 195 6.15 -10.51 -3.04
C ASP A 195 4.77 -10.08 -3.58
N ILE A 196 4.45 -8.80 -3.41
CA ILE A 196 3.18 -8.22 -3.88
C ILE A 196 2.99 -8.37 -5.40
N HIS A 197 4.10 -8.32 -6.18
CA HIS A 197 4.03 -8.47 -7.63
C HIS A 197 3.61 -9.88 -8.01
N LYS A 198 4.27 -10.89 -7.45
CA LYS A 198 3.89 -12.29 -7.63
C LYS A 198 2.43 -12.52 -7.20
N PHE A 199 2.03 -12.00 -6.03
CA PHE A 199 0.67 -12.14 -5.54
C PHE A 199 -0.35 -11.52 -6.50
N ALA A 200 -0.15 -10.26 -6.91
CA ALA A 200 -1.13 -9.56 -7.74
C ALA A 200 -1.20 -10.14 -9.18
N VAL A 201 -0.07 -10.54 -9.76
CA VAL A 201 -0.04 -11.20 -11.08
C VAL A 201 -0.70 -12.58 -11.00
N GLY A 202 -0.30 -13.41 -10.04
CA GLY A 202 -0.85 -14.76 -9.90
C GLY A 202 -2.36 -14.75 -9.60
N LEU A 203 -2.84 -13.83 -8.74
CA LEU A 203 -4.26 -13.66 -8.48
C LEU A 203 -5.02 -13.18 -9.73
N ALA A 204 -4.44 -12.29 -10.54
CA ALA A 204 -5.03 -11.87 -11.81
C ALA A 204 -5.13 -13.02 -12.81
N ASP A 205 -4.10 -13.88 -12.90
CA ASP A 205 -4.10 -15.05 -13.77
C ASP A 205 -5.11 -16.09 -13.31
N TRP A 206 -5.21 -16.34 -12.01
CA TRP A 206 -6.25 -17.20 -11.44
C TRP A 206 -7.65 -16.68 -11.79
N LEU A 207 -7.89 -15.37 -11.62
CA LEU A 207 -9.18 -14.73 -11.95
C LEU A 207 -9.53 -14.85 -13.43
N ARG A 208 -8.56 -14.77 -14.35
CA ARG A 208 -8.79 -15.06 -15.79
C ARG A 208 -9.31 -16.48 -15.98
N GLY A 209 -8.73 -17.45 -15.28
CA GLY A 209 -9.21 -18.84 -15.27
C GLY A 209 -10.62 -19.00 -14.70
N GLN A 210 -11.09 -18.03 -13.87
CA GLN A 210 -12.47 -18.01 -13.36
C GLN A 210 -13.45 -17.21 -14.24
N GLY A 211 -13.02 -16.70 -15.41
CA GLY A 211 -13.86 -15.95 -16.33
C GLY A 211 -13.85 -14.43 -16.18
N VAL A 212 -13.04 -13.87 -15.26
CA VAL A 212 -12.84 -12.42 -15.18
C VAL A 212 -12.01 -11.93 -16.35
N GLN A 213 -12.49 -10.94 -17.07
CA GLN A 213 -11.80 -10.36 -18.22
C GLN A 213 -10.74 -9.35 -17.78
N PHE A 214 -9.56 -9.36 -18.43
CA PHE A 214 -8.49 -8.40 -18.22
C PHE A 214 -8.09 -7.78 -19.57
N GLN A 215 -8.46 -6.54 -19.79
CA GLN A 215 -8.07 -5.74 -20.94
C GLN A 215 -6.80 -4.95 -20.62
N MET A 216 -5.66 -5.62 -20.80
CA MET A 216 -4.33 -5.05 -20.57
C MET A 216 -3.82 -4.31 -21.80
N GLY A 217 -2.94 -3.30 -21.60
CA GLY A 217 -2.50 -2.40 -22.68
C GLY A 217 -3.65 -1.52 -23.21
N HIS A 218 -4.73 -1.40 -22.44
CA HIS A 218 -5.92 -0.63 -22.80
C HIS A 218 -6.01 0.62 -21.89
N ALA A 219 -5.58 1.76 -22.42
CA ALA A 219 -5.75 3.03 -21.75
C ALA A 219 -7.20 3.50 -21.87
N VAL A 220 -7.87 3.68 -20.73
CA VAL A 220 -9.15 4.40 -20.69
C VAL A 220 -8.84 5.89 -20.65
N GLU A 221 -9.31 6.63 -21.65
CA GLU A 221 -9.01 8.05 -21.83
C GLU A 221 -10.10 8.93 -21.27
N ASP A 222 -11.36 8.47 -21.34
CA ASP A 222 -12.53 9.17 -20.82
C ASP A 222 -13.52 8.21 -20.18
N VAL A 223 -14.24 8.71 -19.18
CA VAL A 223 -15.29 7.98 -18.49
C VAL A 223 -16.46 8.90 -18.18
N CYS A 224 -17.65 8.47 -18.54
CA CYS A 224 -18.88 9.14 -18.16
C CYS A 224 -19.87 8.13 -17.55
N ALA A 225 -20.71 8.62 -16.65
CA ALA A 225 -21.75 7.83 -16.02
C ALA A 225 -23.08 8.59 -16.10
N ASP A 226 -24.14 7.85 -16.34
CA ASP A 226 -25.53 8.35 -16.31
C ASP A 226 -26.37 7.47 -15.36
N ALA A 227 -27.70 7.60 -15.44
CA ALA A 227 -28.61 6.83 -14.62
C ALA A 227 -28.61 5.34 -14.95
N ASP A 228 -28.30 4.97 -16.19
CA ASP A 228 -28.49 3.63 -16.72
C ASP A 228 -27.18 2.84 -16.86
N CYS A 229 -26.08 3.52 -17.21
CA CYS A 229 -24.80 2.84 -17.45
C CYS A 229 -23.58 3.74 -17.16
N VAL A 230 -22.41 3.12 -17.21
CA VAL A 230 -21.10 3.77 -17.27
C VAL A 230 -20.48 3.47 -18.62
N THR A 231 -20.05 4.51 -19.33
CA THR A 231 -19.37 4.39 -20.62
C THR A 231 -17.89 4.70 -20.47
N LEU A 232 -17.05 3.76 -20.89
CA LEU A 232 -15.60 3.92 -20.97
C LEU A 232 -15.20 4.14 -22.43
N ARG A 233 -14.33 5.14 -22.65
CA ARG A 233 -13.76 5.44 -23.96
C ARG A 233 -12.25 5.28 -23.93
N GLY A 234 -11.74 4.57 -24.92
CA GLY A 234 -10.33 4.33 -25.17
C GLY A 234 -10.20 3.93 -26.64
N LYS A 235 -9.59 2.78 -26.93
CA LYS A 235 -9.54 2.24 -28.29
C LYS A 235 -10.93 1.99 -28.87
N GLU A 236 -11.86 1.60 -28.00
CA GLU A 236 -13.27 1.34 -28.31
C GLU A 236 -14.13 1.90 -27.19
N GLU A 237 -15.39 2.21 -27.50
CA GLU A 237 -16.40 2.56 -26.50
C GLU A 237 -17.04 1.29 -25.93
N GLN A 238 -17.04 1.16 -24.60
CA GLN A 238 -17.65 0.03 -23.91
C GLN A 238 -18.56 0.50 -22.79
N ARG A 239 -19.67 -0.21 -22.58
CA ARG A 239 -20.69 0.12 -21.56
C ARG A 239 -20.76 -0.94 -20.48
N PHE A 240 -20.94 -0.47 -19.24
CA PHE A 240 -21.00 -1.30 -18.04
C PHE A 240 -22.13 -0.86 -17.13
N ASP A 241 -22.62 -1.77 -16.29
CA ASP A 241 -23.60 -1.46 -15.29
C ASP A 241 -23.03 -0.59 -14.15
N GLY A 242 -21.72 -0.65 -13.92
CA GLY A 242 -21.05 0.17 -12.91
C GLY A 242 -19.54 0.13 -13.06
N ILE A 243 -18.86 1.01 -12.32
CA ILE A 243 -17.40 1.15 -12.34
C ILE A 243 -16.82 1.25 -10.94
N VAL A 244 -15.68 0.58 -10.71
CA VAL A 244 -14.86 0.79 -9.52
C VAL A 244 -13.50 1.35 -9.93
N VAL A 245 -13.18 2.57 -9.47
CA VAL A 245 -11.92 3.24 -9.77
C VAL A 245 -10.85 2.81 -8.77
N CYS A 246 -9.88 2.00 -9.26
CA CYS A 246 -8.74 1.45 -8.53
C CYS A 246 -7.39 1.90 -9.12
N ALA A 247 -7.35 3.04 -9.84
CA ALA A 247 -6.27 3.46 -10.72
C ALA A 247 -5.09 4.17 -10.02
N GLY A 248 -4.89 3.94 -8.71
CA GLY A 248 -3.78 4.55 -7.96
C GLY A 248 -3.78 6.07 -8.10
N VAL A 249 -2.65 6.67 -8.51
CA VAL A 249 -2.55 8.13 -8.67
C VAL A 249 -3.44 8.68 -9.79
N ALA A 250 -3.72 7.89 -10.82
CA ALA A 250 -4.62 8.28 -11.91
C ALA A 250 -6.10 8.36 -11.48
N SER A 251 -6.47 7.81 -10.34
CA SER A 251 -7.84 7.90 -9.81
C SER A 251 -8.32 9.35 -9.63
N ARG A 252 -7.41 10.29 -9.41
CA ARG A 252 -7.73 11.72 -9.33
C ARG A 252 -8.32 12.26 -10.64
N SER A 253 -7.75 11.86 -11.78
CA SER A 253 -8.22 12.28 -13.10
C SER A 253 -9.58 11.68 -13.43
N PHE A 254 -9.76 10.39 -13.18
CA PHE A 254 -11.05 9.72 -13.36
C PHE A 254 -12.15 10.31 -12.45
N ALA A 255 -11.81 10.57 -11.18
CA ALA A 255 -12.76 11.23 -10.28
C ALA A 255 -13.20 12.59 -10.80
N LYS A 256 -12.27 13.40 -11.39
CA LYS A 256 -12.62 14.69 -11.99
C LYS A 256 -13.57 14.54 -13.18
N MET A 257 -13.36 13.56 -14.07
CA MET A 257 -14.26 13.26 -15.20
C MET A 257 -15.66 12.89 -14.70
N LEU A 258 -15.73 12.13 -13.61
CA LEU A 258 -16.97 11.68 -12.97
C LEU A 258 -17.63 12.73 -12.03
N GLY A 259 -17.10 13.95 -11.96
CA GLY A 259 -17.63 15.02 -11.11
C GLY A 259 -17.34 14.88 -9.63
N ASP A 260 -16.46 13.94 -9.25
CA ASP A 260 -16.02 13.70 -7.88
C ASP A 260 -14.67 14.38 -7.55
N ARG A 261 -14.40 14.57 -6.26
CA ARG A 261 -13.12 15.09 -5.78
C ARG A 261 -12.38 14.04 -4.97
N VAL A 262 -11.32 13.48 -5.56
CA VAL A 262 -10.38 12.58 -4.88
C VAL A 262 -9.01 13.26 -4.86
N ASN A 263 -8.59 13.77 -3.70
CA ASN A 263 -7.38 14.58 -3.56
C ASN A 263 -6.14 13.71 -3.32
N ILE A 264 -5.86 12.78 -4.24
CA ILE A 264 -4.65 11.94 -4.21
C ILE A 264 -3.46 12.75 -4.69
N TYR A 265 -2.37 12.77 -3.90
CA TYR A 265 -1.08 13.28 -4.35
C TYR A 265 -0.08 12.12 -4.53
N PRO A 266 0.68 12.08 -5.65
CA PRO A 266 1.71 11.08 -5.86
C PRO A 266 2.93 11.37 -4.97
N VAL A 267 3.20 10.48 -4.01
CA VAL A 267 4.40 10.53 -3.18
C VAL A 267 5.33 9.43 -3.64
N LYS A 268 6.42 9.80 -4.32
CA LYS A 268 7.37 8.85 -4.86
C LYS A 268 8.17 8.21 -3.72
N GLY A 269 8.27 6.89 -3.74
CA GLY A 269 9.15 6.11 -2.90
C GLY A 269 10.13 5.32 -3.73
N TYR A 270 11.25 4.96 -3.14
CA TYR A 270 12.29 4.19 -3.78
C TYR A 270 12.45 2.84 -3.10
N SER A 271 12.89 1.85 -3.86
CA SER A 271 13.36 0.58 -3.32
C SER A 271 14.58 0.10 -4.09
N ILE A 272 15.35 -0.76 -3.44
CA ILE A 272 16.35 -1.60 -4.09
C ILE A 272 16.01 -3.05 -3.81
N THR A 273 16.30 -3.91 -4.77
CA THR A 273 16.36 -5.35 -4.57
C THR A 273 17.82 -5.76 -4.62
N VAL A 274 18.34 -6.22 -3.52
CA VAL A 274 19.68 -6.82 -3.43
C VAL A 274 19.55 -8.28 -3.82
N ASN A 275 20.28 -8.71 -4.85
CA ASN A 275 20.39 -10.11 -5.20
C ASN A 275 21.37 -10.77 -4.26
N LEU A 276 20.94 -11.82 -3.56
CA LEU A 276 21.75 -12.54 -2.58
C LEU A 276 22.51 -13.67 -3.26
N ASP A 277 23.56 -13.28 -3.97
CA ASP A 277 24.41 -14.22 -4.69
C ASP A 277 25.28 -15.03 -3.72
N GLY A 278 25.10 -16.36 -3.74
CA GLY A 278 25.87 -17.29 -2.92
C GLY A 278 25.37 -17.44 -1.47
N ALA A 279 25.81 -18.55 -0.85
CA ALA A 279 25.36 -18.97 0.49
C ALA A 279 25.72 -17.96 1.60
N ALA A 280 26.88 -17.30 1.49
CA ALA A 280 27.34 -16.33 2.48
C ALA A 280 26.41 -15.11 2.55
N SER A 281 26.09 -14.49 1.40
CA SER A 281 25.18 -13.35 1.32
C SER A 281 23.76 -13.74 1.76
N GLN A 282 23.33 -14.95 1.42
CA GLN A 282 22.03 -15.48 1.87
C GLN A 282 21.96 -15.68 3.38
N ALA A 283 23.03 -16.15 4.01
CA ALA A 283 23.10 -16.34 5.45
C ALA A 283 23.21 -15.01 6.22
N ALA A 284 23.85 -14.01 5.62
CA ALA A 284 24.05 -12.69 6.21
C ALA A 284 22.80 -11.77 6.11
N ALA A 285 21.90 -12.04 5.15
CA ALA A 285 20.69 -11.26 4.97
C ALA A 285 19.67 -11.51 6.09
N PRO A 286 18.81 -10.52 6.43
CA PRO A 286 17.87 -10.66 7.54
C PRO A 286 16.91 -11.82 7.35
N SER A 287 16.61 -12.48 8.48
CA SER A 287 15.65 -13.58 8.57
C SER A 287 14.22 -13.07 8.78
N VAL A 288 14.06 -11.90 9.40
CA VAL A 288 12.77 -11.23 9.65
C VAL A 288 12.72 -9.89 8.93
N SER A 289 11.52 -9.44 8.64
CA SER A 289 11.32 -8.09 8.08
C SER A 289 11.52 -7.02 9.13
N LEU A 290 12.15 -5.93 8.73
CA LEU A 290 12.54 -4.84 9.61
C LEU A 290 11.85 -3.52 9.22
N LEU A 291 11.65 -2.66 10.22
CA LEU A 291 11.37 -1.24 10.02
C LEU A 291 12.33 -0.42 10.89
N ASP A 292 13.17 0.41 10.24
CA ASP A 292 13.95 1.46 10.88
C ASP A 292 13.14 2.76 10.88
N ASP A 293 12.57 3.12 12.03
CA ASP A 293 11.72 4.32 12.12
C ASP A 293 12.50 5.62 11.88
N LYS A 294 13.77 5.68 12.26
CA LYS A 294 14.62 6.87 12.05
C LYS A 294 14.93 7.10 10.59
N ALA A 295 15.31 6.05 9.87
CA ALA A 295 15.63 6.10 8.45
C ALA A 295 14.37 6.05 7.56
N LYS A 296 13.20 5.69 8.11
CA LYS A 296 11.96 5.41 7.36
C LYS A 296 12.17 4.38 6.26
N ILE A 297 12.90 3.33 6.61
CA ILE A 297 13.23 2.20 5.75
C ILE A 297 12.51 0.96 6.25
N VAL A 298 11.89 0.22 5.33
CA VAL A 298 11.31 -1.10 5.53
C VAL A 298 12.08 -2.12 4.71
N THR A 299 12.19 -3.34 5.23
CA THR A 299 12.88 -4.42 4.52
C THR A 299 12.07 -5.69 4.48
N SER A 300 12.33 -6.54 3.47
CA SER A 300 11.70 -7.84 3.33
C SER A 300 12.62 -8.83 2.66
N ARG A 301 12.71 -10.04 3.21
CA ARG A 301 13.29 -11.18 2.52
C ARG A 301 12.23 -11.76 1.57
N LEU A 302 12.54 -11.87 0.29
CA LEU A 302 11.64 -12.39 -0.75
C LEU A 302 12.27 -13.65 -1.34
N GLY A 303 11.79 -14.80 -0.90
CA GLY A 303 12.41 -16.08 -1.22
C GLY A 303 13.80 -16.23 -0.60
N LYS A 304 14.66 -17.02 -1.24
CA LYS A 304 16.02 -17.30 -0.75
C LYS A 304 17.05 -16.27 -1.20
N ASP A 305 16.83 -15.65 -2.34
CA ASP A 305 17.82 -14.96 -3.16
C ASP A 305 17.60 -13.44 -3.30
N ARG A 306 16.51 -12.90 -2.73
CA ARG A 306 16.20 -11.48 -2.85
C ARG A 306 15.98 -10.80 -1.50
N PHE A 307 16.67 -9.69 -1.29
CA PHE A 307 16.48 -8.82 -0.15
C PHE A 307 16.01 -7.44 -0.62
N ARG A 308 14.78 -7.09 -0.28
CA ARG A 308 14.17 -5.82 -0.64
C ARG A 308 14.37 -4.79 0.47
N ILE A 309 14.83 -3.61 0.10
CA ILE A 309 14.96 -2.46 0.99
C ILE A 309 14.20 -1.30 0.35
N ALA A 310 13.20 -0.77 1.03
CA ALA A 310 12.34 0.30 0.51
C ALA A 310 12.21 1.42 1.51
N GLY A 311 12.19 2.65 1.03
CA GLY A 311 12.07 3.81 1.91
C GLY A 311 11.83 5.10 1.16
N THR A 312 12.14 6.18 1.83
CA THR A 312 12.11 7.55 1.35
C THR A 312 10.75 8.02 0.81
N ALA A 313 10.58 9.33 0.78
CA ALA A 313 9.41 9.98 0.23
C ALA A 313 9.84 11.22 -0.55
N GLU A 314 9.34 11.37 -1.78
CA GLU A 314 9.62 12.53 -2.61
C GLU A 314 8.32 13.14 -3.13
N PHE A 315 8.09 14.42 -2.82
CA PHE A 315 6.96 15.22 -3.32
C PHE A 315 7.37 15.94 -4.60
N ASN A 316 7.28 15.26 -5.74
CA ASN A 316 7.73 15.75 -7.04
C ASN A 316 6.69 15.51 -8.16
N GLY A 317 5.40 15.54 -7.83
CA GLY A 317 4.33 15.24 -8.78
C GLY A 317 4.45 13.83 -9.34
N GLU A 318 4.14 13.68 -10.62
CA GLU A 318 4.15 12.38 -11.31
C GLU A 318 5.53 12.01 -11.91
N ASN A 319 6.60 12.67 -11.46
CA ASN A 319 7.96 12.33 -11.88
C ASN A 319 8.31 10.89 -11.49
N ARG A 320 8.80 10.11 -12.46
CA ARG A 320 9.12 8.67 -12.30
C ARG A 320 10.60 8.36 -12.38
N ASP A 321 11.46 9.37 -12.55
CA ASP A 321 12.90 9.19 -12.66
C ASP A 321 13.46 8.51 -11.41
N ILE A 322 14.31 7.51 -11.61
CA ILE A 322 15.05 6.84 -10.53
C ILE A 322 16.36 7.62 -10.34
N ARG A 323 16.45 8.33 -9.24
CA ARG A 323 17.58 9.20 -8.93
C ARG A 323 18.60 8.47 -8.08
N ALA A 324 19.87 8.48 -8.48
CA ALA A 324 20.96 7.83 -7.77
C ALA A 324 21.13 8.34 -6.33
N ASP A 325 21.01 9.68 -6.13
CA ASP A 325 21.09 10.31 -4.80
C ASP A 325 19.96 9.87 -3.83
N ARG A 326 18.86 9.30 -4.35
CA ARG A 326 17.77 8.77 -3.55
C ARG A 326 17.85 7.24 -3.35
N VAL A 327 18.62 6.56 -4.19
CA VAL A 327 18.92 5.13 -4.11
C VAL A 327 20.08 4.87 -3.13
N GLN A 328 21.13 5.68 -3.21
CA GLN A 328 22.34 5.54 -2.40
C GLN A 328 22.09 5.44 -0.88
N PRO A 329 21.15 6.18 -0.26
CA PRO A 329 20.84 6.00 1.16
C PRO A 329 20.32 4.59 1.52
N LEU A 330 19.64 3.90 0.60
CA LEU A 330 19.16 2.52 0.81
C LEU A 330 20.32 1.52 0.75
N VAL A 331 21.25 1.71 -0.19
CA VAL A 331 22.48 0.91 -0.29
C VAL A 331 23.31 1.06 0.98
N LYS A 332 23.60 2.32 1.37
CA LYS A 332 24.36 2.62 2.58
C LYS A 332 23.70 2.08 3.86
N TRP A 333 22.36 2.08 3.93
CA TRP A 333 21.66 1.47 5.04
C TRP A 333 21.91 -0.05 5.10
N CYS A 334 21.91 -0.73 3.95
CA CYS A 334 22.24 -2.16 3.86
C CYS A 334 23.67 -2.42 4.36
N GLU A 335 24.64 -1.71 3.83
CA GLU A 335 26.07 -1.83 4.19
C GLU A 335 26.31 -1.55 5.69
N THR A 336 25.53 -0.63 6.28
CA THR A 336 25.66 -0.29 7.70
C THR A 336 25.10 -1.36 8.63
N HIS A 337 23.94 -1.94 8.25
CA HIS A 337 23.20 -2.84 9.14
C HIS A 337 23.41 -4.31 8.82
N PHE A 338 23.86 -4.62 7.61
CA PHE A 338 24.13 -5.97 7.09
C PHE A 338 25.43 -5.95 6.26
N PRO A 339 26.60 -5.68 6.88
CA PRO A 339 27.84 -5.45 6.15
C PRO A 339 28.35 -6.66 5.36
N GLU A 340 27.89 -7.86 5.70
CA GLU A 340 28.24 -9.09 5.00
C GLU A 340 27.35 -9.40 3.79
N VAL A 341 26.31 -8.58 3.56
CA VAL A 341 25.46 -8.66 2.37
C VAL A 341 26.11 -7.84 1.25
N SER A 342 26.46 -8.48 0.12
CA SER A 342 27.00 -7.77 -1.04
C SER A 342 25.92 -6.87 -1.66
N THR A 343 26.28 -5.60 -1.87
CA THR A 343 25.45 -4.61 -2.57
C THR A 343 25.89 -4.33 -4.00
N GLU A 344 26.75 -5.18 -4.58
CA GLU A 344 27.24 -5.02 -5.96
C GLU A 344 26.12 -5.17 -7.00
N ASN A 345 25.19 -6.10 -6.75
CA ASN A 345 24.06 -6.40 -7.64
C ASN A 345 22.73 -5.93 -7.06
N VAL A 346 22.49 -4.61 -7.13
CA VAL A 346 21.22 -4.02 -6.70
C VAL A 346 20.38 -3.57 -7.90
N VAL A 347 19.08 -3.86 -7.84
CA VAL A 347 18.10 -3.39 -8.83
C VAL A 347 17.28 -2.27 -8.23
N PRO A 348 17.48 -1.01 -8.63
CA PRO A 348 16.71 0.11 -8.12
C PRO A 348 15.34 0.22 -8.78
N TRP A 349 14.38 0.70 -8.01
CA TRP A 349 13.03 1.00 -8.51
C TRP A 349 12.43 2.19 -7.79
N ALA A 350 11.47 2.85 -8.44
CA ALA A 350 10.68 3.92 -7.83
C ALA A 350 9.20 3.81 -8.22
N GLY A 351 8.31 4.12 -7.28
CA GLY A 351 6.88 4.09 -7.51
C GLY A 351 6.13 5.22 -6.80
N LEU A 352 4.97 5.56 -7.34
CA LEU A 352 4.14 6.66 -6.86
C LEU A 352 3.06 6.16 -5.90
N ARG A 353 3.24 6.39 -4.59
CA ARG A 353 2.22 6.08 -3.60
C ARG A 353 1.02 7.02 -3.77
N PRO A 354 -0.20 6.50 -3.91
CA PRO A 354 -1.40 7.33 -4.05
C PRO A 354 -1.87 7.83 -2.67
N MET A 355 -1.30 8.95 -2.21
CA MET A 355 -1.52 9.44 -0.85
C MET A 355 -2.74 10.35 -0.75
N MET A 356 -3.72 9.96 0.04
CA MET A 356 -4.80 10.85 0.48
C MET A 356 -4.31 11.78 1.60
N PRO A 357 -4.81 13.01 1.71
CA PRO A 357 -4.33 13.95 2.72
C PRO A 357 -4.71 13.57 4.16
N ASN A 358 -5.78 12.80 4.36
CA ASN A 358 -6.18 12.22 5.64
C ASN A 358 -5.52 10.86 5.93
N MET A 359 -4.66 10.36 5.03
CA MET A 359 -3.99 9.06 5.06
C MET A 359 -4.92 7.83 5.03
N MET A 360 -6.22 8.05 4.84
CA MET A 360 -7.22 6.98 4.73
C MET A 360 -7.57 6.71 3.27
N PRO A 361 -7.80 5.46 2.86
CA PRO A 361 -8.25 5.16 1.50
C PRO A 361 -9.65 5.70 1.23
N ARG A 362 -9.92 6.08 -0.01
CA ARG A 362 -11.25 6.38 -0.50
C ARG A 362 -11.93 5.07 -0.94
N VAL A 363 -12.88 4.59 -0.14
CA VAL A 363 -13.62 3.36 -0.40
C VAL A 363 -15.12 3.64 -0.36
N GLY A 364 -15.87 3.16 -1.35
CA GLY A 364 -17.33 3.29 -1.40
C GLY A 364 -17.87 4.06 -2.61
N ALA A 365 -19.14 4.47 -2.56
CA ALA A 365 -19.83 5.11 -3.67
C ALA A 365 -19.33 6.54 -3.97
N GLY A 366 -19.33 6.90 -5.25
CA GLY A 366 -19.18 8.26 -5.74
C GLY A 366 -20.49 9.07 -5.63
N ARG A 367 -20.47 10.28 -6.21
CA ARG A 367 -21.68 11.14 -6.30
C ARG A 367 -22.67 10.61 -7.31
N GLN A 368 -22.16 10.15 -8.45
CA GLN A 368 -23.01 9.60 -9.48
C GLN A 368 -23.43 8.16 -9.14
N PRO A 369 -24.63 7.76 -9.52
CA PRO A 369 -25.03 6.37 -9.49
C PRO A 369 -24.00 5.51 -10.23
N ARG A 370 -23.82 4.25 -9.82
CA ARG A 370 -22.96 3.26 -10.50
C ARG A 370 -21.47 3.55 -10.47
N VAL A 371 -21.01 4.62 -9.79
CA VAL A 371 -19.60 4.99 -9.62
C VAL A 371 -19.14 4.66 -8.21
N PHE A 372 -18.02 3.94 -8.13
CA PHE A 372 -17.43 3.50 -6.86
C PHE A 372 -15.92 3.71 -6.89
N TYR A 373 -15.31 3.78 -5.71
CA TYR A 373 -13.87 3.98 -5.52
C TYR A 373 -13.30 2.95 -4.56
N ASN A 374 -12.11 2.43 -4.89
CA ASN A 374 -11.25 1.71 -3.98
C ASN A 374 -9.79 2.13 -4.26
N THR A 375 -9.39 3.27 -3.72
CA THR A 375 -8.15 3.96 -4.10
C THR A 375 -7.57 4.81 -2.98
N GLY A 376 -6.38 5.38 -3.16
CA GLY A 376 -5.79 6.32 -2.21
C GLY A 376 -5.18 5.67 -0.97
N HIS A 377 -4.76 4.43 -1.04
CA HIS A 377 -4.25 3.62 0.08
C HIS A 377 -2.86 4.03 0.58
N GLY A 378 -2.21 4.98 -0.07
CA GLY A 378 -0.90 5.45 0.33
C GLY A 378 0.16 4.35 0.34
N HIS A 379 0.81 4.15 1.49
CA HIS A 379 1.87 3.16 1.66
C HIS A 379 1.36 1.77 2.12
N LEU A 380 0.07 1.65 2.45
CA LEU A 380 -0.54 0.42 2.97
C LEU A 380 -1.44 -0.30 1.97
N GLY A 381 -1.28 -0.01 0.66
CA GLY A 381 -2.17 -0.53 -0.36
C GLY A 381 -2.32 -2.05 -0.35
N TRP A 382 -1.27 -2.79 -0.11
CA TRP A 382 -1.34 -4.25 0.00
C TRP A 382 -1.97 -4.68 1.32
N THR A 383 -1.46 -4.17 2.44
CA THR A 383 -1.96 -4.48 3.79
C THR A 383 -3.46 -4.30 3.93
N LEU A 384 -4.04 -3.27 3.28
CA LEU A 384 -5.46 -2.94 3.40
C LEU A 384 -6.33 -3.55 2.29
N SER A 385 -5.72 -4.08 1.20
CA SER A 385 -6.40 -4.37 -0.06
C SER A 385 -7.60 -5.30 0.07
N ALA A 386 -7.50 -6.39 0.83
CA ALA A 386 -8.58 -7.34 0.96
C ALA A 386 -9.79 -6.78 1.73
N ALA A 387 -9.56 -6.03 2.81
CA ALA A 387 -10.65 -5.41 3.57
C ALA A 387 -11.36 -4.33 2.74
N THR A 388 -10.60 -3.47 2.06
CA THR A 388 -11.18 -2.38 1.24
C THR A 388 -11.87 -2.92 0.00
N ALA A 389 -11.38 -4.02 -0.59
CA ALA A 389 -12.04 -4.72 -1.69
C ALA A 389 -13.37 -5.32 -1.26
N ASP A 390 -13.41 -5.94 -0.07
CA ASP A 390 -14.64 -6.49 0.48
C ASP A 390 -15.69 -5.39 0.76
N ILE A 391 -15.27 -4.29 1.37
CA ILE A 391 -16.12 -3.12 1.66
C ILE A 391 -16.71 -2.55 0.37
N VAL A 392 -15.88 -2.27 -0.64
CA VAL A 392 -16.39 -1.69 -1.89
C VAL A 392 -17.32 -2.65 -2.63
N ALA A 393 -17.00 -3.95 -2.64
CA ALA A 393 -17.85 -4.96 -3.27
C ALA A 393 -19.21 -5.12 -2.55
N GLN A 394 -19.25 -4.96 -1.23
CA GLN A 394 -20.53 -4.89 -0.47
C GLN A 394 -21.35 -3.65 -0.87
N VAL A 395 -20.71 -2.48 -0.98
CA VAL A 395 -21.37 -1.24 -1.41
C VAL A 395 -21.93 -1.38 -2.83
N VAL A 396 -21.15 -1.97 -3.76
CA VAL A 396 -21.61 -2.26 -5.13
C VAL A 396 -22.81 -3.21 -5.09
N ALA A 397 -22.74 -4.30 -4.34
CA ALA A 397 -23.83 -5.28 -4.24
C ALA A 397 -25.11 -4.64 -3.69
N GLY A 398 -25.01 -3.82 -2.63
CA GLY A 398 -26.17 -3.12 -2.06
C GLY A 398 -26.81 -2.07 -2.97
N LYS A 399 -26.04 -1.47 -3.89
CA LYS A 399 -26.53 -0.48 -4.87
C LYS A 399 -27.03 -1.09 -6.16
N MET A 400 -26.40 -2.18 -6.63
CA MET A 400 -26.69 -2.81 -7.92
C MET A 400 -27.66 -3.99 -7.80
N ARG A 401 -27.80 -4.55 -6.59
CA ARG A 401 -28.74 -5.64 -6.26
C ARG A 401 -29.45 -5.30 -4.96
N PRO A 402 -30.53 -4.51 -4.97
CA PRO A 402 -31.20 -4.05 -3.75
C PRO A 402 -31.75 -5.18 -2.85
N ASN A 403 -31.94 -6.39 -3.39
CA ASN A 403 -32.38 -7.58 -2.63
C ASN A 403 -31.22 -8.42 -2.08
N PHE A 404 -29.96 -7.96 -2.20
CA PHE A 404 -28.80 -8.64 -1.64
C PHE A 404 -28.77 -8.49 -0.13
N THR A 405 -28.93 -9.59 0.61
CA THR A 405 -28.78 -9.62 2.08
C THR A 405 -27.31 -9.96 2.39
N PRO A 406 -26.52 -9.05 3.00
CA PRO A 406 -25.15 -9.35 3.40
C PRO A 406 -25.14 -10.51 4.41
N SER A 407 -24.16 -11.42 4.31
CA SER A 407 -23.97 -12.43 5.34
C SER A 407 -23.59 -11.75 6.67
N LYS A 408 -24.12 -12.28 7.79
CA LYS A 408 -24.06 -11.67 9.13
C LYS A 408 -22.66 -11.48 9.75
N SER A 409 -21.56 -11.74 9.04
CA SER A 409 -20.22 -11.77 9.63
C SER A 409 -19.47 -10.43 9.69
N GLN A 410 -20.03 -9.34 9.14
CA GLN A 410 -19.33 -8.04 9.13
C GLN A 410 -20.31 -6.87 9.26
N THR A 411 -20.74 -6.61 10.48
CA THR A 411 -21.57 -5.44 10.76
C THR A 411 -20.71 -4.22 11.05
N ALA A 412 -20.94 -3.17 10.25
CA ALA A 412 -20.75 -1.75 10.52
C ALA A 412 -19.32 -1.19 10.63
N LEU A 413 -18.76 -0.81 9.48
CA LEU A 413 -17.98 0.42 9.42
C LEU A 413 -18.95 1.57 9.07
N LYS A 414 -19.37 2.34 10.07
CA LYS A 414 -20.09 3.59 9.84
C LYS A 414 -19.16 4.54 9.10
N THR A 415 -19.49 4.84 7.86
CA THR A 415 -18.89 5.96 7.13
C THR A 415 -19.21 7.23 7.89
N ALA A 416 -18.23 7.81 8.58
CA ALA A 416 -18.36 9.18 9.08
C ALA A 416 -18.31 10.14 7.89
N PRO A 417 -19.12 11.22 7.91
CA PRO A 417 -19.21 12.23 6.85
C PRO A 417 -17.91 13.01 6.65
#